data_215f21a8fea5ed5c235d66b2a0e352a3
#
_entry.id   215f21a8fea5ed5c235d66b2a0e352a3
#
_cell.length_a   1.000
_cell.length_b   1.000
_cell.length_c   1.000
_cell.angle_alpha   90.00
_cell.angle_beta   90.00
_cell.angle_gamma   90.00
#
_symmetry.space_group_name_H-M   'P 1'
#
loop_
_entity.id
_entity.type
_entity.pdbx_description
1 polymer ?
#
loop_
_entity_poly.entity_id
_entity_poly.type
_entity_poly.pdbx_seq_one_letter_code
_entity_poly.pdbx_strand_id
1 'polypeptide(L)'
;MYAVAIVLAALVALGATVIGTRAARNGRSATSKPPPKTKKREAVPRTPLPQEVRGVHVTMALASLPGKLDHYLSIPGLTALELDVKDENGEVGFLMPATSLARKVGASKPYYRARAVAAKARAKGVYLIGRVVVFEDPMLTASRPDLAIQTGGGAVWRNNAGLGWANPYDKRVWDYVLSAAKAAARAGFDEIQFDYVRFPSDGPIESAVFPGKTAEAPAWTIARFVHYATTQLKPLGVRVSLDVFGLSATRDLGVGQKPGRLAKYVDALSPMVYPSHYNPGEFDLTDPSASPGRTVAFSLRDFNNALLGRKAVLIPWLEDFSLTSDRRPPEEVQAQIDAARRSNARGFLLWNPSGVYTEELLK
;
A
#
# COMPACT_ATOMS: atom_id res chain seq x y z
N MET A 1 -42.67 7.75 -38.37
CA MET A 1 -43.91 6.93 -38.47
C MET A 1 -43.72 5.68 -37.65
N TYR A 2 -44.67 5.42 -36.71
CA TYR A 2 -44.94 4.20 -35.91
C TYR A 2 -43.96 3.89 -34.76
N ALA A 3 -44.43 3.59 -33.60
CA ALA A 3 -45.62 3.87 -32.78
C ALA A 3 -45.37 3.25 -31.40
N VAL A 4 -45.82 3.94 -30.42
CA VAL A 4 -45.85 3.62 -28.98
C VAL A 4 -46.68 2.37 -28.72
N ALA A 5 -46.26 1.52 -27.78
CA ALA A 5 -47.16 0.60 -27.10
C ALA A 5 -46.87 0.56 -25.60
N ILE A 6 -47.77 1.18 -24.86
CA ILE A 6 -47.90 1.11 -23.40
C ILE A 6 -48.76 -0.11 -23.10
N VAL A 7 -48.36 -0.95 -22.15
CA VAL A 7 -49.25 -1.93 -21.51
C VAL A 7 -49.25 -1.69 -20.01
N LEU A 8 -50.39 -1.15 -19.55
CA LEU A 8 -50.85 -1.20 -18.16
C LEU A 8 -51.40 -2.62 -17.88
N ALA A 9 -51.12 -3.19 -16.73
CA ALA A 9 -51.89 -4.27 -16.17
C ALA A 9 -52.16 -4.03 -14.69
N ALA A 10 -53.43 -4.16 -14.35
CA ALA A 10 -54.10 -3.72 -13.16
C ALA A 10 -53.92 -4.66 -11.95
N LEU A 11 -54.05 -4.06 -10.78
CA LEU A 11 -54.25 -4.68 -9.46
C LEU A 11 -55.53 -5.50 -9.41
N VAL A 12 -55.50 -6.69 -8.81
CA VAL A 12 -56.68 -7.36 -8.23
C VAL A 12 -56.36 -7.69 -6.77
N ALA A 13 -57.08 -7.02 -5.90
CA ALA A 13 -57.17 -7.34 -4.48
C ALA A 13 -58.24 -8.40 -4.26
N LEU A 14 -57.91 -9.47 -3.55
CA LEU A 14 -58.90 -10.41 -2.99
C LEU A 14 -58.72 -10.46 -1.48
N GLY A 15 -59.70 -9.93 -0.78
CA GLY A 15 -59.85 -10.06 0.65
C GLY A 15 -60.38 -11.45 1.02
N ALA A 16 -59.83 -12.02 2.07
CA ALA A 16 -60.40 -13.15 2.78
C ALA A 16 -60.49 -12.85 4.27
N THR A 17 -61.71 -12.65 4.72
CA THR A 17 -62.07 -12.53 6.12
C THR A 17 -62.11 -13.93 6.73
N VAL A 18 -61.36 -14.16 7.81
CA VAL A 18 -61.56 -15.35 8.68
C VAL A 18 -61.83 -14.90 10.08
N ILE A 19 -62.96 -15.32 10.59
CA ILE A 19 -63.57 -15.10 11.91
C ILE A 19 -62.76 -15.88 12.94
N GLY A 20 -62.61 -15.27 14.11
CA GLY A 20 -61.78 -15.72 15.21
C GLY A 20 -62.26 -16.92 15.99
N THR A 21 -61.36 -17.47 16.76
CA THR A 21 -61.64 -18.13 18.03
C THR A 21 -60.58 -17.74 19.04
N ARG A 22 -61.04 -17.16 20.12
CA ARG A 22 -60.30 -16.77 21.30
C ARG A 22 -59.93 -18.03 22.11
N ALA A 23 -58.64 -18.33 22.19
CA ALA A 23 -58.12 -19.23 23.22
C ALA A 23 -57.19 -18.44 24.15
N ALA A 24 -57.62 -18.25 25.38
CA ALA A 24 -56.80 -17.71 26.42
C ALA A 24 -55.64 -18.67 26.73
N ARG A 25 -54.39 -18.23 26.60
CA ARG A 25 -53.24 -18.93 27.14
C ARG A 25 -52.43 -17.97 28.04
N ASN A 26 -52.31 -18.38 29.28
CA ASN A 26 -51.53 -17.76 30.32
C ASN A 26 -50.12 -17.47 29.84
N GLY A 27 -49.75 -16.19 29.78
CA GLY A 27 -48.40 -15.73 29.48
C GLY A 27 -47.50 -15.93 30.69
N ARG A 28 -46.53 -16.83 30.57
CA ARG A 28 -45.26 -16.70 31.31
C ARG A 28 -44.37 -15.75 30.54
N SER A 29 -44.15 -14.58 31.08
CA SER A 29 -43.17 -13.61 30.62
C SER A 29 -41.77 -14.24 30.72
N ALA A 30 -41.23 -14.68 29.59
CA ALA A 30 -39.83 -15.04 29.51
C ALA A 30 -39.03 -13.73 29.42
N THR A 31 -38.42 -13.32 30.52
CA THR A 31 -37.41 -12.27 30.53
C THR A 31 -36.23 -12.70 29.67
N SER A 32 -36.17 -12.21 28.44
CA SER A 32 -35.02 -12.40 27.57
C SER A 32 -33.83 -11.69 28.21
N LYS A 33 -32.81 -12.47 28.64
CA LYS A 33 -31.50 -11.93 29.02
C LYS A 33 -30.97 -11.08 27.89
N PRO A 34 -30.52 -9.84 28.16
CA PRO A 34 -29.87 -9.04 27.10
C PRO A 34 -28.65 -9.80 26.55
N PRO A 35 -28.38 -9.69 25.25
CA PRO A 35 -27.23 -10.35 24.64
C PRO A 35 -25.95 -9.92 25.36
N PRO A 36 -24.97 -10.82 25.55
CA PRO A 36 -23.74 -10.51 26.24
C PRO A 36 -23.05 -9.35 25.50
N LYS A 37 -22.73 -8.27 26.22
CA LYS A 37 -21.96 -7.16 25.72
C LYS A 37 -20.65 -7.73 25.14
N THR A 38 -20.48 -7.70 23.84
CA THR A 38 -19.21 -8.03 23.19
C THR A 38 -18.13 -7.16 23.83
N LYS A 39 -17.22 -7.78 24.58
CA LYS A 39 -16.03 -7.09 25.10
C LYS A 39 -15.35 -6.41 23.91
N LYS A 40 -15.27 -5.09 23.91
CA LYS A 40 -14.41 -4.35 22.97
C LYS A 40 -13.03 -4.98 23.12
N ARG A 41 -12.53 -5.60 22.04
CA ARG A 41 -11.18 -6.12 22.01
C ARG A 41 -10.26 -4.93 22.27
N GLU A 42 -9.47 -4.97 23.34
CA GLU A 42 -8.48 -3.94 23.61
C GLU A 42 -7.59 -3.80 22.39
N ALA A 43 -7.36 -2.55 21.97
CA ALA A 43 -6.49 -2.27 20.85
C ALA A 43 -5.07 -2.74 21.19
N VAL A 44 -4.46 -3.50 20.30
CA VAL A 44 -3.05 -3.90 20.45
C VAL A 44 -2.20 -2.62 20.48
N PRO A 45 -1.33 -2.42 21.48
CA PRO A 45 -0.45 -1.26 21.53
C PRO A 45 0.43 -1.20 20.27
N ARG A 46 0.59 -0.01 19.70
CA ARG A 46 1.45 0.23 18.54
C ARG A 46 2.86 0.51 19.00
N THR A 47 3.86 -0.05 18.29
CA THR A 47 5.25 0.37 18.45
C THR A 47 5.39 1.86 18.12
N PRO A 48 6.04 2.67 18.98
CA PRO A 48 6.29 4.07 18.66
C PRO A 48 7.13 4.20 17.40
N LEU A 49 6.76 5.17 16.53
CA LEU A 49 7.62 5.54 15.41
C LEU A 49 8.93 6.14 15.94
N PRO A 50 10.10 5.81 15.38
CA PRO A 50 11.36 6.44 15.76
C PRO A 50 11.28 7.97 15.76
N GLN A 51 12.08 8.62 16.59
CA GLN A 51 12.14 10.08 16.63
C GLN A 51 12.56 10.63 15.28
N GLU A 52 13.55 9.99 14.63
CA GLU A 52 13.90 10.15 13.23
C GLU A 52 13.96 8.77 12.59
N VAL A 53 13.19 8.56 11.50
CA VAL A 53 13.29 7.36 10.69
C VAL A 53 14.51 7.48 9.80
N ARG A 54 15.47 6.58 9.96
CA ARG A 54 16.65 6.42 9.10
C ARG A 54 16.65 4.98 8.66
N GLY A 55 16.14 4.73 7.46
CA GLY A 55 15.83 3.39 7.00
C GLY A 55 16.38 3.05 5.63
N VAL A 56 16.43 1.75 5.36
CA VAL A 56 16.79 1.18 4.07
C VAL A 56 15.76 0.12 3.66
N HIS A 57 15.64 -0.12 2.34
CA HIS A 57 14.86 -1.22 1.81
C HIS A 57 15.71 -2.49 1.69
N VAL A 58 15.12 -3.64 1.98
CA VAL A 58 15.73 -4.96 1.77
C VAL A 58 14.74 -5.86 1.05
N THR A 59 15.13 -6.36 -0.11
CA THR A 59 14.28 -7.32 -0.83
C THR A 59 14.19 -8.64 -0.06
N MET A 60 13.09 -9.37 -0.26
CA MET A 60 12.94 -10.70 0.35
C MET A 60 14.05 -11.66 -0.08
N ALA A 61 14.55 -11.53 -1.31
CA ALA A 61 15.67 -12.30 -1.84
C ALA A 61 16.96 -12.03 -1.07
N LEU A 62 17.32 -10.76 -0.86
CA LEU A 62 18.50 -10.37 -0.07
C LEU A 62 18.37 -10.83 1.38
N ALA A 63 17.19 -10.67 1.99
CA ALA A 63 16.94 -11.11 3.36
C ALA A 63 17.07 -12.64 3.55
N SER A 64 16.91 -13.43 2.48
CA SER A 64 17.07 -14.88 2.50
C SER A 64 18.53 -15.35 2.48
N LEU A 65 19.45 -14.49 2.06
CA LEU A 65 20.87 -14.84 1.99
C LEU A 65 21.50 -14.89 3.39
N PRO A 66 22.37 -15.88 3.65
CA PRO A 66 23.02 -16.03 4.95
C PRO A 66 23.74 -14.75 5.41
N GLY A 67 23.44 -14.27 6.62
CA GLY A 67 24.05 -13.11 7.23
C GLY A 67 23.59 -11.74 6.70
N LYS A 68 22.92 -11.66 5.55
CA LYS A 68 22.51 -10.37 4.96
C LYS A 68 21.53 -9.60 5.83
N LEU A 69 20.49 -10.25 6.32
CA LEU A 69 19.53 -9.60 7.23
C LEU A 69 20.21 -9.11 8.52
N ASP A 70 21.12 -9.91 9.08
CA ASP A 70 21.87 -9.53 10.29
C ASP A 70 22.80 -8.34 10.04
N HIS A 71 23.42 -8.27 8.84
CA HIS A 71 24.20 -7.11 8.41
C HIS A 71 23.33 -5.85 8.39
N TYR A 72 22.21 -5.84 7.66
CA TYR A 72 21.34 -4.66 7.60
C TYR A 72 20.85 -4.21 8.99
N LEU A 73 20.40 -5.15 9.82
CA LEU A 73 19.94 -4.85 11.18
C LEU A 73 21.06 -4.38 12.12
N SER A 74 22.32 -4.41 11.69
CA SER A 74 23.50 -3.99 12.47
C SER A 74 24.14 -2.73 11.92
N ILE A 75 23.59 -2.11 10.87
CA ILE A 75 24.10 -0.85 10.32
C ILE A 75 24.03 0.23 11.40
N PRO A 76 25.15 0.90 11.71
CA PRO A 76 25.18 1.95 12.74
C PRO A 76 24.25 3.11 12.39
N GLY A 77 23.37 3.46 13.32
CA GLY A 77 22.43 4.57 13.14
C GLY A 77 21.12 4.20 12.42
N LEU A 78 21.00 3.00 11.88
CA LEU A 78 19.73 2.52 11.33
C LEU A 78 18.64 2.49 12.41
N THR A 79 17.50 3.11 12.13
CA THR A 79 16.34 3.10 13.06
C THR A 79 15.16 2.33 12.50
N ALA A 80 15.10 2.12 11.17
CA ALA A 80 14.05 1.38 10.51
C ALA A 80 14.61 0.50 9.39
N LEU A 81 13.94 -0.62 9.13
CA LEU A 81 14.22 -1.49 8.00
C LEU A 81 12.90 -1.80 7.31
N GLU A 82 12.82 -1.52 6.01
CA GLU A 82 11.73 -1.99 5.19
C GLU A 82 12.10 -3.32 4.54
N LEU A 83 11.20 -4.29 4.62
CA LEU A 83 11.37 -5.62 4.05
C LEU A 83 10.16 -5.98 3.18
N ASP A 84 10.41 -6.53 1.99
CA ASP A 84 9.34 -7.03 1.14
C ASP A 84 8.54 -8.14 1.84
N VAL A 85 7.26 -7.88 2.03
CA VAL A 85 6.22 -8.86 2.36
C VAL A 85 5.62 -9.42 1.08
N LYS A 86 5.38 -8.56 0.10
CA LYS A 86 4.94 -8.91 -1.25
C LYS A 86 5.58 -7.94 -2.24
N ASP A 87 6.31 -8.49 -3.22
CA ASP A 87 7.04 -7.72 -4.21
C ASP A 87 6.25 -7.45 -5.51
N GLU A 88 6.86 -6.75 -6.46
CA GLU A 88 6.31 -6.42 -7.78
C GLU A 88 6.21 -7.62 -8.73
N ASN A 89 6.92 -8.71 -8.45
CA ASN A 89 6.75 -9.99 -9.16
C ASN A 89 5.51 -10.75 -8.69
N GLY A 90 4.85 -10.28 -7.64
CA GLY A 90 3.70 -10.89 -7.01
C GLY A 90 4.06 -11.97 -5.97
N GLU A 91 5.34 -12.12 -5.63
CA GLU A 91 5.78 -13.09 -4.62
C GLU A 91 5.54 -12.58 -3.20
N VAL A 92 5.14 -13.50 -2.31
CA VAL A 92 5.01 -13.26 -0.87
C VAL A 92 6.17 -13.94 -0.16
N GLY A 93 6.97 -13.20 0.60
CA GLY A 93 8.28 -13.61 1.11
C GLY A 93 8.27 -14.71 2.18
N PHE A 94 7.11 -15.16 2.64
CA PHE A 94 6.98 -16.21 3.64
C PHE A 94 5.79 -17.13 3.38
N LEU A 95 5.79 -18.29 4.03
CA LEU A 95 4.74 -19.28 3.84
C LEU A 95 3.41 -18.82 4.44
N MET A 96 2.43 -18.66 3.57
CA MET A 96 1.04 -18.36 3.91
C MET A 96 0.27 -19.68 4.19
N PRO A 97 -0.89 -19.64 4.90
CA PRO A 97 -1.74 -20.81 5.08
C PRO A 97 -2.08 -21.50 3.74
N ALA A 98 -2.13 -22.83 3.74
CA ALA A 98 -2.40 -23.62 2.54
C ALA A 98 -3.71 -23.25 1.84
N THR A 99 -4.70 -22.76 2.58
CA THR A 99 -6.01 -22.35 2.07
C THR A 99 -6.01 -20.96 1.45
N SER A 100 -4.94 -20.16 1.65
CA SER A 100 -4.84 -18.79 1.13
C SER A 100 -4.72 -18.77 -0.39
N LEU A 101 -5.23 -17.68 -1.02
CA LEU A 101 -5.09 -17.48 -2.45
C LEU A 101 -3.59 -17.38 -2.85
N ALA A 102 -2.75 -16.74 -2.03
CA ALA A 102 -1.31 -16.65 -2.28
C ALA A 102 -0.62 -18.03 -2.42
N ARG A 103 -1.04 -19.02 -1.63
CA ARG A 103 -0.56 -20.40 -1.78
C ARG A 103 -1.11 -21.06 -3.05
N LYS A 104 -2.38 -20.86 -3.34
CA LYS A 104 -3.05 -21.47 -4.50
C LYS A 104 -2.50 -20.99 -5.84
N VAL A 105 -2.10 -19.70 -5.93
CA VAL A 105 -1.51 -19.13 -7.15
C VAL A 105 0.03 -19.27 -7.18
N GLY A 106 0.63 -19.93 -6.20
CA GLY A 106 2.08 -20.15 -6.15
C GLY A 106 2.90 -18.92 -5.70
N ALA A 107 2.24 -17.84 -5.26
CA ALA A 107 2.90 -16.61 -4.85
C ALA A 107 3.67 -16.73 -3.53
N SER A 108 3.23 -17.56 -2.60
CA SER A 108 3.84 -17.70 -1.28
C SER A 108 5.13 -18.51 -1.34
N LYS A 109 6.27 -17.89 -1.01
CA LYS A 109 7.62 -18.47 -1.08
C LYS A 109 8.28 -18.51 0.30
N PRO A 110 9.22 -19.44 0.56
CA PRO A 110 9.88 -19.57 1.85
C PRO A 110 11.18 -18.73 1.96
N TYR A 111 11.19 -17.48 1.52
CA TYR A 111 12.40 -16.65 1.60
C TYR A 111 12.84 -16.43 3.04
N TYR A 112 11.89 -16.15 3.93
CA TYR A 112 12.19 -15.95 5.35
C TYR A 112 11.03 -16.38 6.26
N ARG A 113 11.33 -16.46 7.56
CA ARG A 113 10.33 -16.75 8.61
C ARG A 113 9.89 -15.43 9.24
N ALA A 114 8.71 -14.91 8.89
CA ALA A 114 8.24 -13.57 9.25
C ALA A 114 8.36 -13.26 10.76
N ARG A 115 7.95 -14.19 11.63
CA ARG A 115 8.06 -14.02 13.10
C ARG A 115 9.51 -13.95 13.59
N ALA A 116 10.42 -14.72 12.97
CA ALA A 116 11.83 -14.71 13.35
C ALA A 116 12.49 -13.37 12.95
N VAL A 117 12.17 -12.86 11.75
CA VAL A 117 12.63 -11.53 11.30
C VAL A 117 12.13 -10.43 12.24
N ALA A 118 10.84 -10.42 12.56
CA ALA A 118 10.27 -9.43 13.47
C ALA A 118 10.89 -9.49 14.88
N ALA A 119 11.18 -10.69 15.38
CA ALA A 119 11.89 -10.86 16.66
C ALA A 119 13.32 -10.34 16.61
N LYS A 120 14.06 -10.59 15.51
CA LYS A 120 15.42 -10.07 15.30
C LYS A 120 15.44 -8.54 15.24
N ALA A 121 14.57 -7.92 14.42
CA ALA A 121 14.47 -6.46 14.32
C ALA A 121 14.19 -5.83 15.69
N ARG A 122 13.21 -6.37 16.42
CA ARG A 122 12.88 -5.90 17.78
C ARG A 122 14.04 -6.03 18.75
N ALA A 123 14.78 -7.14 18.72
CA ALA A 123 15.94 -7.36 19.58
C ALA A 123 17.09 -6.36 19.31
N LYS A 124 17.14 -5.83 18.08
CA LYS A 124 18.08 -4.78 17.66
C LYS A 124 17.55 -3.35 17.85
N GLY A 125 16.31 -3.19 18.31
CA GLY A 125 15.65 -1.88 18.41
C GLY A 125 15.32 -1.23 17.07
N VAL A 126 15.28 -2.01 15.97
CA VAL A 126 14.98 -1.54 14.63
C VAL A 126 13.47 -1.66 14.35
N TYR A 127 12.87 -0.55 13.92
CA TYR A 127 11.46 -0.48 13.52
C TYR A 127 11.27 -1.21 12.17
N LEU A 128 10.38 -2.19 12.14
CA LEU A 128 10.23 -3.08 10.98
C LEU A 128 9.01 -2.69 10.15
N ILE A 129 9.25 -2.25 8.92
CA ILE A 129 8.25 -1.89 7.92
C ILE A 129 8.10 -3.07 6.96
N GLY A 130 6.87 -3.48 6.67
CA GLY A 130 6.58 -4.52 5.68
C GLY A 130 6.01 -3.90 4.41
N ARG A 131 6.80 -3.92 3.32
CA ARG A 131 6.36 -3.44 2.01
C ARG A 131 5.44 -4.44 1.35
N VAL A 132 4.30 -3.95 0.86
CA VAL A 132 3.29 -4.76 0.16
C VAL A 132 2.93 -4.08 -1.14
N VAL A 133 3.40 -4.62 -2.26
CA VAL A 133 2.99 -4.21 -3.60
C VAL A 133 1.53 -4.58 -3.83
N VAL A 134 0.70 -3.62 -4.27
CA VAL A 134 -0.76 -3.78 -4.28
C VAL A 134 -1.27 -4.27 -5.62
N PHE A 135 -1.19 -3.47 -6.67
CA PHE A 135 -1.89 -3.76 -7.91
C PHE A 135 -1.01 -4.30 -9.04
N GLU A 136 0.31 -4.10 -9.02
CA GLU A 136 1.19 -4.82 -9.92
C GLU A 136 1.37 -6.24 -9.39
N ASP A 137 0.85 -7.24 -10.10
CA ASP A 137 0.87 -8.63 -9.65
C ASP A 137 0.76 -9.61 -10.81
N PRO A 138 1.89 -9.92 -11.46
CA PRO A 138 1.91 -10.84 -12.58
C PRO A 138 1.55 -12.28 -12.18
N MET A 139 1.85 -12.71 -10.95
CA MET A 139 1.50 -14.07 -10.49
C MET A 139 0.00 -14.25 -10.28
N LEU A 140 -0.64 -13.29 -9.62
CA LEU A 140 -2.10 -13.32 -9.43
C LEU A 140 -2.79 -13.28 -10.78
N THR A 141 -2.41 -12.34 -11.65
CA THR A 141 -3.09 -12.11 -12.93
C THR A 141 -2.88 -13.26 -13.93
N ALA A 142 -1.73 -13.95 -13.90
CA ALA A 142 -1.52 -15.14 -14.70
C ALA A 142 -2.40 -16.31 -14.25
N SER A 143 -2.55 -16.49 -12.92
CA SER A 143 -3.36 -17.58 -12.35
C SER A 143 -4.84 -17.26 -12.28
N ARG A 144 -5.22 -15.98 -12.23
CA ARG A 144 -6.58 -15.47 -12.07
C ARG A 144 -6.82 -14.28 -13.00
N PRO A 145 -6.91 -14.53 -14.32
CA PRO A 145 -7.17 -13.47 -15.31
C PRO A 145 -8.48 -12.69 -15.05
N ASP A 146 -9.42 -13.31 -14.35
CA ASP A 146 -10.68 -12.67 -13.91
C ASP A 146 -10.48 -11.57 -12.86
N LEU A 147 -9.29 -11.47 -12.24
CA LEU A 147 -8.91 -10.42 -11.29
C LEU A 147 -8.00 -9.35 -11.91
N ALA A 148 -7.64 -9.51 -13.18
CA ALA A 148 -6.71 -8.64 -13.88
C ALA A 148 -7.39 -7.42 -14.52
N ILE A 149 -6.62 -6.38 -14.79
CA ILE A 149 -6.91 -5.44 -15.87
C ILE A 149 -6.80 -6.23 -17.17
N GLN A 150 -7.72 -6.01 -18.11
CA GLN A 150 -7.84 -6.78 -19.34
C GLN A 150 -7.63 -5.90 -20.57
N THR A 151 -7.33 -6.52 -21.69
CA THR A 151 -7.46 -5.90 -23.02
C THR A 151 -8.90 -5.94 -23.50
N GLY A 152 -9.24 -5.26 -24.58
CA GLY A 152 -10.56 -5.33 -25.21
C GLY A 152 -10.96 -6.74 -25.66
N GLY A 153 -10.00 -7.65 -25.87
CA GLY A 153 -10.22 -9.06 -26.20
C GLY A 153 -10.29 -9.97 -24.97
N GLY A 154 -10.27 -9.45 -23.73
CA GLY A 154 -10.37 -10.21 -22.49
C GLY A 154 -9.06 -10.86 -22.01
N ALA A 155 -7.94 -10.67 -22.72
CA ALA A 155 -6.64 -11.12 -22.25
C ALA A 155 -6.11 -10.21 -21.12
N VAL A 156 -5.17 -10.72 -20.30
CA VAL A 156 -4.51 -9.92 -19.26
C VAL A 156 -3.74 -8.76 -19.90
N TRP A 157 -4.08 -7.55 -19.47
CA TRP A 157 -3.34 -6.35 -19.87
C TRP A 157 -1.97 -6.32 -19.17
N ARG A 158 -0.94 -5.81 -19.87
CA ARG A 158 0.43 -5.77 -19.38
C ARG A 158 1.04 -4.40 -19.60
N ASN A 159 1.88 -3.97 -18.66
CA ASN A 159 2.67 -2.76 -18.76
C ASN A 159 3.87 -2.93 -19.72
N ASN A 160 4.72 -1.92 -19.86
CA ASN A 160 5.90 -1.96 -20.75
C ASN A 160 6.92 -3.04 -20.37
N ALA A 161 7.01 -3.42 -19.09
CA ALA A 161 7.84 -4.51 -18.60
C ALA A 161 7.21 -5.91 -18.81
N GLY A 162 6.01 -5.98 -19.41
CA GLY A 162 5.29 -7.24 -19.63
C GLY A 162 4.59 -7.78 -18.37
N LEU A 163 4.51 -6.99 -17.30
CA LEU A 163 3.92 -7.39 -16.03
C LEU A 163 2.40 -7.14 -16.04
N GLY A 164 1.65 -8.15 -15.55
CA GLY A 164 0.19 -8.04 -15.42
C GLY A 164 -0.21 -7.26 -14.18
N TRP A 165 -1.28 -6.50 -14.29
CA TRP A 165 -1.83 -5.67 -13.20
C TRP A 165 -3.18 -6.21 -12.74
N ALA A 166 -3.34 -6.35 -11.44
CA ALA A 166 -4.61 -6.67 -10.81
C ALA A 166 -5.56 -5.47 -10.86
N ASN A 167 -6.85 -5.74 -10.99
CA ASN A 167 -7.86 -4.70 -11.18
C ASN A 167 -8.16 -3.94 -9.88
N PRO A 168 -7.88 -2.62 -9.79
CA PRO A 168 -8.14 -1.83 -8.59
C PRO A 168 -9.62 -1.72 -8.20
N TYR A 169 -10.54 -1.96 -9.12
CA TYR A 169 -11.98 -1.94 -8.82
C TYR A 169 -12.49 -3.22 -8.17
N ASP A 170 -11.71 -4.31 -8.20
CA ASP A 170 -12.14 -5.61 -7.68
C ASP A 170 -11.78 -5.78 -6.20
N LYS A 171 -12.80 -5.88 -5.36
CA LYS A 171 -12.60 -6.06 -3.92
C LYS A 171 -11.92 -7.39 -3.56
N ARG A 172 -12.01 -8.41 -4.42
CA ARG A 172 -11.31 -9.69 -4.22
C ARG A 172 -9.78 -9.52 -4.28
N VAL A 173 -9.31 -8.57 -5.12
CA VAL A 173 -7.88 -8.16 -5.14
C VAL A 173 -7.51 -7.50 -3.82
N TRP A 174 -8.35 -6.60 -3.29
CA TRP A 174 -8.12 -5.96 -2.00
C TRP A 174 -7.97 -6.97 -0.86
N ASP A 175 -8.88 -7.94 -0.81
CA ASP A 175 -8.87 -9.00 0.22
C ASP A 175 -7.64 -9.90 0.09
N TYR A 176 -7.20 -10.19 -1.14
CA TYR A 176 -5.98 -10.95 -1.42
C TYR A 176 -4.72 -10.22 -0.88
N VAL A 177 -4.51 -8.97 -1.27
CA VAL A 177 -3.39 -8.15 -0.80
C VAL A 177 -3.40 -8.03 0.72
N LEU A 178 -4.56 -7.76 1.31
CA LEU A 178 -4.71 -7.66 2.76
C LEU A 178 -4.45 -8.97 3.50
N SER A 179 -4.56 -10.12 2.84
CA SER A 179 -4.22 -11.39 3.47
C SER A 179 -2.73 -11.46 3.83
N ALA A 180 -1.83 -11.02 2.95
CA ALA A 180 -0.39 -10.93 3.19
C ALA A 180 -0.05 -9.85 4.22
N ALA A 181 -0.61 -8.65 4.08
CA ALA A 181 -0.44 -7.55 5.02
C ALA A 181 -0.85 -7.93 6.46
N LYS A 182 -2.01 -8.58 6.63
CA LYS A 182 -2.46 -9.07 7.94
C LYS A 182 -1.56 -10.17 8.50
N ALA A 183 -0.99 -11.01 7.66
CA ALA A 183 -0.07 -12.07 8.09
C ALA A 183 1.23 -11.45 8.64
N ALA A 184 1.80 -10.45 7.95
CA ALA A 184 2.97 -9.70 8.40
C ALA A 184 2.68 -8.95 9.72
N ALA A 185 1.55 -8.25 9.81
CA ALA A 185 1.12 -7.58 11.04
C ALA A 185 1.05 -8.54 12.23
N ARG A 186 0.44 -9.72 12.06
CA ARG A 186 0.36 -10.75 13.10
C ARG A 186 1.70 -11.43 13.40
N ALA A 187 2.65 -11.36 12.48
CA ALA A 187 4.02 -11.84 12.70
C ALA A 187 4.85 -10.88 13.55
N GLY A 188 4.41 -9.62 13.71
CA GLY A 188 5.05 -8.62 14.55
C GLY A 188 5.79 -7.53 13.79
N PHE A 189 5.46 -7.30 12.52
CA PHE A 189 5.86 -6.08 11.81
C PHE A 189 5.19 -4.86 12.48
N ASP A 190 5.89 -3.75 12.55
CA ASP A 190 5.43 -2.53 13.23
C ASP A 190 4.57 -1.66 12.31
N GLU A 191 4.81 -1.74 11.01
CA GLU A 191 4.14 -0.96 9.98
C GLU A 191 3.93 -1.79 8.71
N ILE A 192 2.84 -1.51 7.99
CA ILE A 192 2.60 -2.00 6.63
C ILE A 192 2.63 -0.80 5.69
N GLN A 193 3.56 -0.83 4.75
CA GLN A 193 3.71 0.16 3.70
C GLN A 193 3.21 -0.40 2.38
N PHE A 194 2.21 0.26 1.79
CA PHE A 194 1.66 -0.14 0.51
C PHE A 194 2.34 0.61 -0.62
N ASP A 195 2.95 -0.15 -1.52
CA ASP A 195 3.52 0.34 -2.77
C ASP A 195 2.65 -0.07 -3.96
N TYR A 196 2.84 0.55 -5.12
CA TYR A 196 1.98 0.35 -6.31
C TYR A 196 0.50 0.47 -5.99
N VAL A 197 0.16 1.30 -5.01
CA VAL A 197 -1.20 1.66 -4.60
C VAL A 197 -1.75 2.74 -5.55
N ARG A 198 -1.87 2.36 -6.81
CA ARG A 198 -2.16 3.26 -7.94
C ARG A 198 -2.65 2.48 -9.16
N PHE A 199 -3.20 3.20 -10.12
CA PHE A 199 -3.41 2.68 -11.47
C PHE A 199 -2.08 2.60 -12.23
N PRO A 200 -1.99 1.80 -13.32
CA PRO A 200 -0.81 1.79 -14.17
C PRO A 200 -0.45 3.18 -14.70
N SER A 201 0.84 3.45 -14.85
CA SER A 201 1.38 4.72 -15.37
C SER A 201 2.10 4.58 -16.71
N ASP A 202 2.29 3.35 -17.17
CA ASP A 202 3.00 3.00 -18.39
C ASP A 202 2.33 1.83 -19.09
N GLY A 203 2.73 1.56 -20.33
CA GLY A 203 2.10 0.57 -21.18
C GLY A 203 0.98 1.15 -22.06
N PRO A 204 0.25 0.31 -22.78
CA PRO A 204 -0.84 0.74 -23.68
C PRO A 204 -2.12 1.06 -22.89
N ILE A 205 -2.09 2.14 -22.08
CA ILE A 205 -3.15 2.52 -21.12
C ILE A 205 -4.52 2.65 -21.80
N GLU A 206 -4.56 3.16 -23.03
CA GLU A 206 -5.80 3.38 -23.79
C GLU A 206 -6.53 2.06 -24.11
N SER A 207 -5.79 0.95 -24.16
CA SER A 207 -6.35 -0.39 -24.39
C SER A 207 -6.81 -1.10 -23.10
N ALA A 208 -6.56 -0.49 -21.94
CA ALA A 208 -6.85 -1.11 -20.65
C ALA A 208 -8.36 -1.10 -20.36
N VAL A 209 -8.92 -2.28 -20.19
CA VAL A 209 -10.30 -2.49 -19.76
C VAL A 209 -10.31 -2.92 -18.31
N PHE A 210 -11.11 -2.24 -17.50
CA PHE A 210 -11.26 -2.53 -16.08
C PHE A 210 -12.62 -3.19 -15.82
N PRO A 211 -12.71 -4.51 -15.69
CA PRO A 211 -13.96 -5.19 -15.36
C PRO A 211 -14.58 -4.62 -14.08
N GLY A 212 -15.87 -4.30 -14.11
CA GLY A 212 -16.55 -3.70 -12.96
C GLY A 212 -16.23 -2.22 -12.69
N LYS A 213 -15.54 -1.52 -13.62
CA LYS A 213 -15.31 -0.09 -13.53
C LYS A 213 -16.63 0.66 -13.31
N THR A 214 -16.65 1.52 -12.32
CA THR A 214 -17.76 2.44 -12.05
C THR A 214 -17.49 3.82 -12.65
N ALA A 215 -18.45 4.74 -12.55
CA ALA A 215 -18.25 6.15 -12.89
C ALA A 215 -17.32 6.89 -11.91
N GLU A 216 -16.86 6.23 -10.85
CA GLU A 216 -15.99 6.79 -9.83
C GLU A 216 -14.60 7.08 -10.40
N ALA A 217 -14.09 8.29 -10.15
CA ALA A 217 -12.75 8.66 -10.59
C ALA A 217 -11.66 7.81 -9.89
N PRO A 218 -10.55 7.47 -10.55
CA PRO A 218 -9.46 6.63 -10.01
C PRO A 218 -9.02 6.99 -8.60
N ALA A 219 -8.93 8.29 -8.29
CA ALA A 219 -8.51 8.78 -6.98
C ALA A 219 -9.49 8.41 -5.83
N TRP A 220 -10.75 8.16 -6.12
CA TRP A 220 -11.70 7.67 -5.12
C TRP A 220 -11.55 6.16 -4.90
N THR A 221 -11.34 5.40 -5.96
CA THR A 221 -11.10 3.95 -5.88
C THR A 221 -9.86 3.66 -5.03
N ILE A 222 -8.73 4.36 -5.29
CA ILE A 222 -7.52 4.22 -4.49
C ILE A 222 -7.77 4.63 -3.03
N ALA A 223 -8.43 5.76 -2.79
CA ALA A 223 -8.74 6.21 -1.43
C ALA A 223 -9.65 5.22 -0.68
N ARG A 224 -10.60 4.59 -1.36
CA ARG A 224 -11.46 3.55 -0.78
C ARG A 224 -10.68 2.29 -0.41
N PHE A 225 -9.77 1.84 -1.29
CA PHE A 225 -8.86 0.74 -0.95
C PHE A 225 -8.05 1.08 0.30
N VAL A 226 -7.41 2.26 0.34
CA VAL A 226 -6.58 2.69 1.48
C VAL A 226 -7.40 2.76 2.76
N HIS A 227 -8.60 3.33 2.71
CA HIS A 227 -9.51 3.36 3.87
C HIS A 227 -9.89 1.96 4.34
N TYR A 228 -10.26 1.08 3.40
CA TYR A 228 -10.58 -0.32 3.68
C TYR A 228 -9.40 -1.05 4.32
N ALA A 229 -8.22 -0.94 3.73
CA ALA A 229 -7.00 -1.57 4.23
C ALA A 229 -6.65 -1.10 5.64
N THR A 230 -6.66 0.20 5.86
CA THR A 230 -6.35 0.80 7.16
C THR A 230 -7.34 0.38 8.24
N THR A 231 -8.64 0.34 7.93
CA THR A 231 -9.67 -0.13 8.87
C THR A 231 -9.44 -1.58 9.31
N GLN A 232 -8.91 -2.41 8.41
CA GLN A 232 -8.62 -3.83 8.68
C GLN A 232 -7.30 -4.05 9.44
N LEU A 233 -6.32 -3.14 9.27
CA LEU A 233 -4.98 -3.28 9.84
C LEU A 233 -4.82 -2.59 11.21
N LYS A 234 -5.43 -1.43 11.40
CA LYS A 234 -5.36 -0.69 12.69
C LYS A 234 -5.68 -1.55 13.94
N PRO A 235 -6.70 -2.43 13.93
CA PRO A 235 -6.97 -3.30 15.08
C PRO A 235 -5.86 -4.32 15.39
N LEU A 236 -4.92 -4.55 14.46
CA LEU A 236 -3.77 -5.44 14.65
C LEU A 236 -2.57 -4.72 15.30
N GLY A 237 -2.68 -3.44 15.61
CA GLY A 237 -1.65 -2.66 16.28
C GLY A 237 -0.53 -2.17 15.36
N VAL A 238 -0.69 -2.25 14.03
CA VAL A 238 0.31 -1.75 13.08
C VAL A 238 -0.03 -0.35 12.58
N ARG A 239 1.00 0.40 12.14
CA ARG A 239 0.84 1.62 11.35
C ARG A 239 0.62 1.25 9.89
N VAL A 240 0.09 2.20 9.13
CA VAL A 240 -0.09 2.07 7.68
C VAL A 240 0.49 3.28 6.99
N SER A 241 1.35 3.05 6.02
CA SER A 241 1.93 4.08 5.13
C SER A 241 1.76 3.73 3.67
N LEU A 242 2.03 4.68 2.80
CA LEU A 242 1.90 4.52 1.35
C LEU A 242 3.11 5.09 0.64
N ASP A 243 3.60 4.37 -0.36
CA ASP A 243 4.50 4.90 -1.36
C ASP A 243 3.70 5.64 -2.44
N VAL A 244 4.10 6.84 -2.72
CA VAL A 244 3.44 7.70 -3.70
C VAL A 244 4.48 8.36 -4.62
N PHE A 245 4.11 8.61 -5.85
CA PHE A 245 5.01 9.33 -6.76
C PHE A 245 5.37 10.71 -6.22
N GLY A 246 6.65 11.09 -6.32
CA GLY A 246 7.18 12.36 -5.85
C GLY A 246 6.49 13.60 -6.45
N LEU A 247 5.90 13.49 -7.63
CA LEU A 247 5.15 14.55 -8.30
C LEU A 247 3.64 14.52 -8.02
N SER A 248 3.13 13.53 -7.25
CA SER A 248 1.68 13.38 -7.04
C SER A 248 1.05 14.49 -6.20
N ALA A 249 1.86 15.24 -5.42
CA ALA A 249 1.41 16.43 -4.72
C ALA A 249 1.46 17.69 -5.59
N THR A 250 2.33 17.73 -6.59
CA THR A 250 2.54 18.85 -7.49
C THR A 250 1.45 18.90 -8.57
N ARG A 251 1.08 17.76 -9.13
CA ARG A 251 0.05 17.64 -10.17
C ARG A 251 -0.66 16.29 -10.16
N ASP A 252 -1.78 16.21 -10.87
CA ASP A 252 -2.46 14.93 -11.11
C ASP A 252 -1.72 14.13 -12.18
N LEU A 253 -1.27 12.95 -11.81
CA LEU A 253 -0.58 12.02 -12.71
C LEU A 253 -1.52 10.99 -13.35
N GLY A 254 -2.84 11.09 -13.12
CA GLY A 254 -3.84 10.16 -13.64
C GLY A 254 -3.88 8.80 -12.95
N VAL A 255 -2.94 8.51 -12.07
CA VAL A 255 -2.78 7.19 -11.41
C VAL A 255 -3.61 7.01 -10.14
N GLY A 256 -4.43 7.99 -9.80
CA GLY A 256 -5.31 7.93 -8.62
C GLY A 256 -4.67 8.33 -7.30
N GLN A 257 -3.41 8.72 -7.28
CA GLN A 257 -2.73 9.21 -6.07
C GLN A 257 -3.04 10.69 -5.84
N LYS A 258 -3.77 10.98 -4.77
CA LYS A 258 -4.07 12.35 -4.29
C LYS A 258 -3.64 12.46 -2.83
N PRO A 259 -2.40 12.93 -2.54
CA PRO A 259 -1.78 12.89 -1.21
C PRO A 259 -2.66 13.47 -0.09
N GLY A 260 -3.24 14.65 -0.27
CA GLY A 260 -4.12 15.27 0.73
C GLY A 260 -5.41 14.49 1.04
N ARG A 261 -5.86 13.60 0.12
CA ARG A 261 -6.97 12.68 0.34
C ARG A 261 -6.51 11.42 1.06
N LEU A 262 -5.40 10.83 0.62
CA LEU A 262 -4.84 9.60 1.16
C LEU A 262 -4.38 9.77 2.61
N ALA A 263 -3.76 10.91 2.93
CA ALA A 263 -3.31 11.29 4.27
C ALA A 263 -4.41 11.33 5.35
N LYS A 264 -5.70 11.27 4.96
CA LYS A 264 -6.83 11.14 5.91
C LYS A 264 -6.88 9.78 6.59
N TYR A 265 -6.34 8.76 5.95
CA TYR A 265 -6.54 7.38 6.35
C TYR A 265 -5.29 6.72 6.93
N VAL A 266 -4.11 7.21 6.57
CA VAL A 266 -2.81 6.59 6.87
C VAL A 266 -2.04 7.34 7.95
N ASP A 267 -1.00 6.69 8.47
CA ASP A 267 -0.12 7.25 9.50
C ASP A 267 1.07 8.00 8.87
N ALA A 268 1.52 7.59 7.65
CA ALA A 268 2.57 8.26 6.91
C ALA A 268 2.34 8.20 5.39
N LEU A 269 2.95 9.14 4.67
CA LEU A 269 3.18 9.08 3.23
C LEU A 269 4.68 9.09 2.96
N SER A 270 5.11 8.22 2.06
CA SER A 270 6.51 8.10 1.62
C SER A 270 6.61 8.48 0.14
N PRO A 271 6.80 9.77 -0.16
CA PRO A 271 7.02 10.22 -1.53
C PRO A 271 8.31 9.62 -2.08
N MET A 272 8.26 9.01 -3.27
CA MET A 272 9.43 8.54 -4.00
C MET A 272 10.08 9.71 -4.72
N VAL A 273 11.00 10.39 -4.04
CA VAL A 273 11.68 11.57 -4.56
C VAL A 273 13.07 11.17 -5.04
N TYR A 274 13.12 10.60 -6.24
CA TYR A 274 14.36 10.20 -6.89
C TYR A 274 14.74 11.25 -7.94
N PRO A 275 15.75 12.11 -7.67
CA PRO A 275 16.10 13.22 -8.55
C PRO A 275 16.34 12.82 -10.02
N SER A 276 16.91 11.63 -10.26
CA SER A 276 17.14 11.12 -11.61
C SER A 276 15.86 10.77 -12.39
N HIS A 277 14.70 10.68 -11.71
CA HIS A 277 13.40 10.36 -12.31
C HIS A 277 12.56 11.61 -12.65
N TYR A 278 13.09 12.80 -12.35
CA TYR A 278 12.43 14.06 -12.71
C TYR A 278 12.96 14.55 -14.05
N ASN A 279 12.05 15.00 -14.91
CA ASN A 279 12.43 15.54 -16.21
C ASN A 279 13.10 16.92 -16.08
N PRO A 280 13.99 17.28 -17.03
CA PRO A 280 14.44 18.66 -17.16
C PRO A 280 13.27 19.65 -17.19
N GLY A 281 13.37 20.73 -16.44
CA GLY A 281 12.32 21.74 -16.28
C GLY A 281 11.38 21.49 -15.11
N GLU A 282 11.37 20.32 -14.48
CA GLU A 282 10.59 20.12 -13.26
C GLU A 282 11.12 21.04 -12.15
N PHE A 283 10.18 21.74 -11.49
CA PHE A 283 10.48 22.73 -10.47
C PHE A 283 11.38 23.90 -10.96
N ASP A 284 11.34 24.22 -12.24
CA ASP A 284 12.21 25.20 -12.90
C ASP A 284 13.71 24.86 -12.78
N LEU A 285 14.04 23.57 -12.62
CA LEU A 285 15.41 23.07 -12.59
C LEU A 285 15.81 22.59 -14.00
N THR A 286 16.91 23.13 -14.52
CA THR A 286 17.47 22.68 -15.81
C THR A 286 17.81 21.18 -15.75
N ASP A 287 18.37 20.74 -14.62
CA ASP A 287 18.68 19.33 -14.36
C ASP A 287 18.34 19.00 -12.88
N PRO A 288 17.18 18.38 -12.64
CA PRO A 288 16.82 17.92 -11.30
C PRO A 288 17.80 16.91 -10.72
N SER A 289 18.39 16.03 -11.55
CA SER A 289 19.36 15.03 -11.11
C SER A 289 20.64 15.66 -10.58
N ALA A 290 21.12 16.71 -11.24
CA ALA A 290 22.30 17.49 -10.79
C ALA A 290 21.98 18.46 -9.62
N SER A 291 20.70 18.56 -9.21
CA SER A 291 20.27 19.41 -8.12
C SER A 291 19.49 18.63 -7.05
N PRO A 292 20.03 17.51 -6.51
CA PRO A 292 19.25 16.52 -5.76
C PRO A 292 18.58 17.10 -4.50
N GLY A 293 19.29 17.91 -3.73
CA GLY A 293 18.74 18.55 -2.53
C GLY A 293 17.60 19.54 -2.86
N ARG A 294 17.69 20.28 -4.00
CA ARG A 294 16.62 21.21 -4.43
C ARG A 294 15.41 20.45 -4.90
N THR A 295 15.60 19.38 -5.66
CA THR A 295 14.50 18.51 -6.15
C THR A 295 13.73 17.93 -4.97
N VAL A 296 14.42 17.40 -3.96
CA VAL A 296 13.77 16.90 -2.73
C VAL A 296 13.03 18.03 -2.00
N ALA A 297 13.66 19.20 -1.82
CA ALA A 297 13.04 20.31 -1.11
C ALA A 297 11.75 20.78 -1.78
N PHE A 298 11.73 20.91 -3.10
CA PHE A 298 10.54 21.37 -3.84
C PHE A 298 9.41 20.31 -3.81
N SER A 299 9.73 19.05 -4.01
CA SER A 299 8.75 17.99 -3.90
C SER A 299 8.13 17.97 -2.50
N LEU A 300 8.94 17.97 -1.44
CA LEU A 300 8.44 17.92 -0.06
C LEU A 300 7.69 19.20 0.36
N ARG A 301 8.02 20.36 -0.20
CA ARG A 301 7.20 21.57 -0.03
C ARG A 301 5.77 21.34 -0.51
N ASP A 302 5.60 20.76 -1.70
CA ASP A 302 4.29 20.49 -2.28
C ASP A 302 3.53 19.44 -1.47
N PHE A 303 4.22 18.41 -0.96
CA PHE A 303 3.63 17.44 -0.03
C PHE A 303 3.21 18.07 1.29
N ASN A 304 4.04 18.92 1.90
CA ASN A 304 3.68 19.64 3.13
C ASN A 304 2.40 20.46 2.93
N ASN A 305 2.28 21.17 1.80
CA ASN A 305 1.07 21.92 1.46
C ASN A 305 -0.15 21.00 1.30
N ALA A 306 0.00 19.86 0.62
CA ALA A 306 -1.07 18.89 0.44
C ALA A 306 -1.53 18.23 1.77
N LEU A 307 -0.63 18.18 2.76
CA LEU A 307 -0.89 17.56 4.06
C LEU A 307 -1.31 18.58 5.15
N LEU A 308 -1.50 19.85 4.84
CA LEU A 308 -1.95 20.82 5.82
C LEU A 308 -3.23 20.35 6.54
N GLY A 309 -3.19 20.35 7.87
CA GLY A 309 -4.30 19.87 8.72
C GLY A 309 -4.46 18.34 8.74
N ARG A 310 -3.51 17.55 8.24
CA ARG A 310 -3.46 16.09 8.33
C ARG A 310 -2.56 15.64 9.46
N LYS A 311 -2.82 14.42 9.96
CA LYS A 311 -1.99 13.78 11.00
C LYS A 311 -0.88 12.90 10.43
N ALA A 312 -0.97 12.53 9.17
CA ALA A 312 0.04 11.73 8.50
C ALA A 312 1.36 12.51 8.44
N VAL A 313 2.47 11.82 8.70
CA VAL A 313 3.81 12.38 8.58
C VAL A 313 4.42 12.05 7.22
N LEU A 314 5.46 12.79 6.82
CA LEU A 314 6.24 12.50 5.63
C LEU A 314 7.49 11.71 6.01
N ILE A 315 7.76 10.63 5.28
CA ILE A 315 8.97 9.81 5.37
C ILE A 315 9.40 9.53 3.91
N PRO A 316 10.08 10.47 3.23
CA PRO A 316 10.41 10.32 1.81
C PRO A 316 11.37 9.18 1.55
N TRP A 317 11.22 8.55 0.40
CA TRP A 317 12.23 7.75 -0.25
C TRP A 317 13.23 8.66 -0.95
N LEU A 318 14.50 8.47 -0.67
CA LEU A 318 15.62 9.20 -1.26
C LEU A 318 16.49 8.28 -2.11
N GLU A 319 17.09 8.84 -3.13
CA GLU A 319 17.88 8.10 -4.11
C GLU A 319 19.30 7.86 -3.60
N ASP A 320 19.62 6.58 -3.33
CA ASP A 320 21.00 6.11 -3.04
C ASP A 320 21.51 5.17 -4.15
N PHE A 321 21.10 5.43 -5.39
CA PHE A 321 21.56 4.73 -6.59
C PHE A 321 21.89 5.73 -7.69
N SER A 322 22.48 5.27 -8.80
CA SER A 322 22.71 6.08 -9.99
C SER A 322 22.23 5.33 -11.22
N LEU A 323 21.74 6.06 -12.23
CA LEU A 323 21.40 5.50 -13.55
C LEU A 323 22.64 5.35 -14.45
N THR A 324 23.76 5.96 -14.08
CA THR A 324 24.99 6.05 -14.90
C THR A 324 26.22 5.43 -14.23
N SER A 325 26.14 5.10 -12.95
CA SER A 325 27.21 4.50 -12.15
C SER A 325 26.63 3.59 -11.09
N ASP A 326 27.45 2.80 -10.40
CA ASP A 326 26.99 1.85 -9.36
C ASP A 326 26.33 2.54 -8.16
N ARG A 327 26.70 3.79 -7.84
CA ARG A 327 26.22 4.53 -6.69
C ARG A 327 26.15 6.04 -6.98
N ARG A 328 25.24 6.71 -6.28
CA ARG A 328 25.22 8.17 -6.22
C ARG A 328 26.36 8.66 -5.29
N PRO A 329 27.03 9.79 -5.59
CA PRO A 329 28.03 10.36 -4.69
C PRO A 329 27.46 10.63 -3.28
N PRO A 330 28.17 10.27 -2.20
CA PRO A 330 27.67 10.45 -0.82
C PRO A 330 27.21 11.88 -0.49
N GLU A 331 27.90 12.89 -1.03
CA GLU A 331 27.55 14.31 -0.85
C GLU A 331 26.19 14.66 -1.47
N GLU A 332 25.81 14.00 -2.55
CA GLU A 332 24.51 14.19 -3.20
C GLU A 332 23.39 13.47 -2.43
N VAL A 333 23.66 12.30 -1.85
CA VAL A 333 22.75 11.63 -0.93
C VAL A 333 22.57 12.45 0.34
N GLN A 334 23.66 12.99 0.89
CA GLN A 334 23.61 13.88 2.06
C GLN A 334 22.77 15.14 1.78
N ALA A 335 22.90 15.75 0.60
CA ALA A 335 22.11 16.91 0.21
C ALA A 335 20.59 16.60 0.19
N GLN A 336 20.20 15.39 -0.22
CA GLN A 336 18.80 14.93 -0.17
C GLN A 336 18.34 14.75 1.29
N ILE A 337 19.15 14.12 2.13
CA ILE A 337 18.86 13.91 3.57
C ILE A 337 18.67 15.27 4.26
N ASP A 338 19.56 16.20 4.01
CA ASP A 338 19.48 17.55 4.59
C ASP A 338 18.22 18.29 4.14
N ALA A 339 17.83 18.13 2.88
CA ALA A 339 16.60 18.71 2.35
C ALA A 339 15.36 18.08 3.03
N ALA A 340 15.34 16.77 3.23
CA ALA A 340 14.26 16.08 3.92
C ALA A 340 14.14 16.56 5.38
N ARG A 341 15.25 16.67 6.12
CA ARG A 341 15.30 17.19 7.49
C ARG A 341 14.77 18.62 7.58
N ARG A 342 15.19 19.49 6.65
CA ARG A 342 14.69 20.90 6.60
C ARG A 342 13.22 21.02 6.19
N SER A 343 12.64 19.99 5.60
CA SER A 343 11.25 19.96 5.13
C SER A 343 10.27 19.33 6.12
N ASN A 344 10.62 19.26 7.41
CA ASN A 344 9.80 18.65 8.48
C ASN A 344 9.40 17.17 8.20
N ALA A 345 10.19 16.45 7.42
CA ALA A 345 10.01 15.02 7.30
C ALA A 345 10.36 14.31 8.63
N ARG A 346 9.66 13.23 8.94
CA ARG A 346 9.91 12.41 10.14
C ARG A 346 11.19 11.59 10.03
N GLY A 347 11.95 11.78 9.00
CA GLY A 347 13.16 11.08 8.61
C GLY A 347 13.12 10.73 7.13
N PHE A 348 13.77 9.66 6.75
CA PHE A 348 13.89 9.23 5.35
C PHE A 348 14.12 7.73 5.24
N LEU A 349 13.87 7.21 4.05
CA LEU A 349 14.23 5.86 3.63
C LEU A 349 15.15 5.97 2.41
N LEU A 350 16.26 5.24 2.39
CA LEU A 350 17.15 5.17 1.24
C LEU A 350 16.73 4.00 0.34
N TRP A 351 16.66 4.27 -0.95
CA TRP A 351 16.39 3.28 -1.97
C TRP A 351 17.61 3.02 -2.83
N ASN A 352 18.00 1.75 -2.93
CA ASN A 352 18.98 1.26 -3.89
C ASN A 352 18.52 -0.12 -4.39
N PRO A 353 18.33 -0.33 -5.71
CA PRO A 353 17.83 -1.60 -6.25
C PRO A 353 18.77 -2.79 -5.99
N SER A 354 20.08 -2.54 -5.81
CA SER A 354 21.08 -3.57 -5.49
C SER A 354 21.18 -3.85 -3.98
N GLY A 355 20.51 -3.08 -3.13
CA GLY A 355 20.61 -3.17 -1.67
C GLY A 355 21.97 -2.74 -1.12
N VAL A 356 22.72 -1.91 -1.84
CA VAL A 356 24.03 -1.37 -1.42
C VAL A 356 23.84 0.09 -1.04
N TYR A 357 24.01 0.41 0.23
CA TYR A 357 23.70 1.72 0.79
C TYR A 357 24.93 2.50 1.23
N THR A 358 24.79 3.82 1.26
CA THR A 358 25.78 4.75 1.85
C THR A 358 25.59 4.77 3.37
N GLU A 359 26.01 3.67 4.03
CA GLU A 359 25.69 3.37 5.43
C GLU A 359 26.17 4.44 6.42
N GLU A 360 27.27 5.14 6.11
CA GLU A 360 27.82 6.23 6.93
C GLU A 360 26.85 7.40 7.10
N LEU A 361 25.88 7.57 6.20
CA LEU A 361 24.89 8.64 6.24
C LEU A 361 23.68 8.31 7.12
N LEU A 362 23.59 7.08 7.64
CA LEU A 362 22.54 6.67 8.57
C LEU A 362 22.87 6.97 10.05
N LYS A 363 24.07 7.50 10.33
CA LYS A 363 24.54 7.84 11.70
C LYS A 363 23.92 9.09 12.31
#